data_6e83cd85e3d99f65f28a31eca6b65270
#
_entry.id   6e83cd85e3d99f65f28a31eca6b65270
#
_cell.length_a   1.000
_cell.length_b   1.000
_cell.length_c   1.000
_cell.angle_alpha   90.00
_cell.angle_beta   90.00
_cell.angle_gamma   90.00
#
_symmetry.space_group_name_H-M   'P 1'
#
loop_
_entity.id
_entity.type
_entity.pdbx_description
1 polymer ?
#
loop_
_entity_poly.entity_id
_entity_poly.type
_entity_poly.pdbx_seq_one_letter_code
_entity_poly.pdbx_strand_id
1 'polypeptide(L)'
;MSKDVILDKYARLYEIPNQLSLLGYDVECFCLSYQSHDAGIWDESDGTKSLKWHSKSYLGVNKVKLCLYPFYLFNLLSKNKPDIIIAASDIPHIIMGSWLAKKLDIPFVVDLYDNFEAYGQAKIPFFKKLFQKALSKAKLISTTSKSLADKIKREQPKVPDVISMPSVINKEIFKPLDKNQARQLLKLPLDKPLVGTAGGLTRMKGIDDLFNAWEILKREDEQIHLVLAGPTELNTPLPSGDRVIYLGLISHENVSNLFNALDVGVLCIPDDEFGRYCFPQKAYEMLACDLSVISSTIGDMTLLLNYSPEHLYEVGDFQGLANKIKKQAYKSHKLSVPILDWRNALIIFNQSLKKII
;
A
#
# COMPACT_ATOMS: atom_id res chain seq x y z
N MET A 1 0.31 12.12 -2.06
CA MET A 1 1.15 11.32 -1.16
C MET A 1 1.82 12.26 -0.17
N SER A 2 1.89 11.89 1.09
CA SER A 2 2.55 12.70 2.14
C SER A 2 4.06 12.44 2.24
N LYS A 3 4.57 11.41 1.54
CA LYS A 3 5.97 11.03 1.54
C LYS A 3 6.57 11.11 0.14
N ASP A 4 7.84 11.53 0.06
CA ASP A 4 8.61 11.60 -1.16
C ASP A 4 9.27 10.25 -1.45
N VAL A 5 9.30 9.83 -2.72
CA VAL A 5 9.86 8.53 -3.07
C VAL A 5 11.38 8.50 -2.93
N ILE A 6 12.05 9.62 -3.21
CA ILE A 6 13.52 9.73 -3.18
C ILE A 6 13.99 10.05 -1.76
N LEU A 7 13.45 11.12 -1.16
CA LEU A 7 13.93 11.66 0.11
C LEU A 7 13.54 10.76 1.30
N ASP A 8 12.33 10.19 1.28
CA ASP A 8 11.87 9.29 2.34
C ASP A 8 12.18 7.81 2.05
N LYS A 9 12.71 7.47 0.88
CA LYS A 9 12.98 6.09 0.42
C LYS A 9 11.76 5.17 0.66
N TYR A 10 10.58 5.67 0.25
CA TYR A 10 9.32 5.13 0.73
C TYR A 10 8.71 4.10 -0.21
N ALA A 11 8.41 2.93 0.38
CA ALA A 11 7.56 1.88 -0.15
C ALA A 11 7.99 1.34 -1.54
N ARG A 12 7.04 0.73 -2.24
CA ARG A 12 7.19 -0.01 -3.49
C ARG A 12 7.87 0.79 -4.61
N LEU A 13 7.54 2.07 -4.73
CA LEU A 13 8.10 2.92 -5.79
C LEU A 13 9.61 3.16 -5.64
N TYR A 14 10.13 3.12 -4.42
CA TYR A 14 11.57 3.16 -4.16
C TYR A 14 12.18 1.75 -4.20
N GLU A 15 11.55 0.78 -3.55
CA GLU A 15 12.15 -0.54 -3.36
C GLU A 15 12.29 -1.34 -4.66
N ILE A 16 11.34 -1.26 -5.59
CA ILE A 16 11.46 -2.00 -6.86
C ILE A 16 12.71 -1.56 -7.63
N PRO A 17 12.95 -0.28 -7.92
CA PRO A 17 14.21 0.17 -8.53
C PRO A 17 15.46 -0.22 -7.74
N ASN A 18 15.45 -0.04 -6.42
CA ASN A 18 16.56 -0.39 -5.55
C ASN A 18 16.89 -1.89 -5.62
N GLN A 19 15.91 -2.75 -5.52
CA GLN A 19 16.12 -4.20 -5.60
C GLN A 19 16.56 -4.66 -7.00
N LEU A 20 16.02 -4.05 -8.07
CA LEU A 20 16.47 -4.34 -9.44
C LEU A 20 17.93 -3.95 -9.61
N SER A 21 18.37 -2.81 -9.09
CA SER A 21 19.77 -2.40 -9.16
C SER A 21 20.69 -3.36 -8.39
N LEU A 22 20.27 -3.86 -7.23
CA LEU A 22 20.99 -4.89 -6.47
C LEU A 22 21.05 -6.25 -7.20
N LEU A 23 20.12 -6.50 -8.13
CA LEU A 23 20.14 -7.68 -9.00
C LEU A 23 21.02 -7.50 -10.25
N GLY A 24 21.71 -6.36 -10.37
CA GLY A 24 22.67 -6.08 -11.43
C GLY A 24 22.10 -5.35 -12.65
N TYR A 25 20.86 -4.82 -12.58
CA TYR A 25 20.33 -3.93 -13.59
C TYR A 25 20.88 -2.52 -13.40
N ASP A 26 21.14 -1.82 -14.52
CA ASP A 26 21.38 -0.38 -14.52
C ASP A 26 20.03 0.36 -14.52
N VAL A 27 19.70 1.07 -13.45
CA VAL A 27 18.36 1.61 -13.22
C VAL A 27 18.38 3.13 -13.17
N GLU A 28 17.68 3.76 -14.09
CA GLU A 28 17.42 5.21 -14.07
C GLU A 28 15.93 5.49 -13.86
N CYS A 29 15.62 6.25 -12.81
CA CYS A 29 14.26 6.61 -12.42
C CYS A 29 13.97 8.08 -12.77
N PHE A 30 12.83 8.34 -13.40
CA PHE A 30 12.39 9.69 -13.77
C PHE A 30 11.11 10.04 -13.03
N CYS A 31 11.20 11.02 -12.13
CA CYS A 31 10.13 11.39 -11.22
C CYS A 31 9.66 12.83 -11.45
N LEU A 32 8.39 13.09 -11.14
CA LEU A 32 7.82 14.43 -11.00
C LEU A 32 7.48 14.66 -9.53
N SER A 33 8.10 15.69 -8.91
CA SER A 33 7.73 16.08 -7.56
C SER A 33 6.46 16.92 -7.58
N TYR A 34 5.43 16.45 -6.84
CA TYR A 34 4.19 17.20 -6.60
C TYR A 34 4.28 18.12 -5.37
N GLN A 35 5.40 18.09 -4.68
CA GLN A 35 5.75 18.97 -3.56
C GLN A 35 6.80 19.99 -4.01
N SER A 36 7.07 21.01 -3.18
CA SER A 36 8.03 22.06 -3.47
C SER A 36 9.49 21.61 -3.29
N HIS A 37 9.80 20.38 -3.65
CA HIS A 37 11.17 19.88 -3.59
C HIS A 37 11.97 20.31 -4.83
N ASP A 38 13.25 20.58 -4.63
CA ASP A 38 14.15 20.97 -5.71
C ASP A 38 14.26 19.89 -6.79
N ALA A 39 14.41 20.34 -8.03
CA ALA A 39 14.77 19.45 -9.12
C ALA A 39 16.26 19.06 -8.97
N GLY A 40 16.57 17.79 -9.28
CA GLY A 40 17.94 17.31 -9.14
C GLY A 40 18.15 15.90 -9.65
N ILE A 41 19.39 15.45 -9.51
CA ILE A 41 19.78 14.06 -9.75
C ILE A 41 20.38 13.53 -8.44
N TRP A 42 19.86 12.41 -7.99
CA TRP A 42 20.41 11.66 -6.86
C TRP A 42 21.02 10.38 -7.40
N ASP A 43 22.33 10.25 -7.27
CA ASP A 43 23.08 9.06 -7.66
C ASP A 43 23.31 8.21 -6.41
N GLU A 44 22.65 7.06 -6.35
CA GLU A 44 22.81 6.05 -5.29
C GLU A 44 23.65 4.87 -5.79
N SER A 45 24.34 5.03 -6.92
CA SER A 45 25.21 3.99 -7.44
C SER A 45 26.45 3.82 -6.56
N ASP A 46 26.87 2.57 -6.37
CA ASP A 46 28.06 2.19 -5.65
C ASP A 46 28.69 0.96 -6.32
N GLY A 47 29.68 0.33 -5.72
CA GLY A 47 30.32 -0.88 -6.28
C GLY A 47 29.38 -2.09 -6.38
N THR A 48 28.18 -2.04 -5.80
CA THR A 48 27.21 -3.15 -5.74
C THR A 48 25.96 -2.91 -6.55
N LYS A 49 25.59 -1.66 -6.83
CA LYS A 49 24.37 -1.29 -7.56
C LYS A 49 24.58 -0.06 -8.45
N SER A 50 23.76 0.04 -9.51
CA SER A 50 23.63 1.23 -10.37
C SER A 50 22.19 1.73 -10.28
N LEU A 51 21.99 2.87 -9.57
CA LEU A 51 20.68 3.47 -9.35
C LEU A 51 20.76 5.00 -9.36
N LYS A 52 20.07 5.62 -10.32
CA LYS A 52 19.97 7.08 -10.45
C LYS A 52 18.53 7.55 -10.46
N TRP A 53 18.27 8.63 -9.73
CA TRP A 53 16.98 9.28 -9.64
C TRP A 53 17.06 10.68 -10.26
N HIS A 54 16.21 10.96 -11.24
CA HIS A 54 16.04 12.26 -11.86
C HIS A 54 14.70 12.83 -11.45
N SER A 55 14.68 13.91 -10.66
CA SER A 55 13.44 14.58 -10.25
C SER A 55 13.30 15.95 -10.93
N LYS A 56 12.09 16.24 -11.37
CA LYS A 56 11.67 17.57 -11.80
C LYS A 56 10.55 18.06 -10.90
N SER A 57 10.66 19.33 -10.43
CA SER A 57 9.58 19.94 -9.64
C SER A 57 8.41 20.31 -10.54
N TYR A 58 7.19 19.96 -10.10
CA TYR A 58 5.94 20.35 -10.74
C TYR A 58 5.48 21.74 -10.32
N LEU A 59 5.74 22.15 -9.07
CA LEU A 59 5.34 23.44 -8.54
C LEU A 59 6.21 24.56 -9.12
N GLY A 60 5.58 25.63 -9.59
CA GLY A 60 6.26 26.75 -10.25
C GLY A 60 6.52 26.54 -11.75
N VAL A 61 6.19 25.38 -12.31
CA VAL A 61 6.27 25.13 -13.75
C VAL A 61 4.94 25.50 -14.41
N ASN A 62 4.99 26.35 -15.42
CA ASN A 62 3.82 26.64 -16.27
C ASN A 62 3.25 25.29 -16.79
N LYS A 63 1.92 25.10 -16.67
CA LYS A 63 1.21 23.87 -17.13
C LYS A 63 1.59 23.45 -18.55
N VAL A 64 1.92 24.41 -19.42
CA VAL A 64 2.41 24.15 -20.78
C VAL A 64 3.75 23.39 -20.76
N LYS A 65 4.68 23.74 -19.85
CA LYS A 65 5.97 23.03 -19.74
C LYS A 65 5.81 21.58 -19.27
N LEU A 66 4.76 21.29 -18.51
CA LEU A 66 4.46 19.90 -18.11
C LEU A 66 4.04 19.04 -19.33
N CYS A 67 3.27 19.61 -20.26
CA CYS A 67 2.91 18.93 -21.50
C CYS A 67 4.12 18.60 -22.39
N LEU A 68 5.24 19.33 -22.20
CA LEU A 68 6.49 19.09 -22.94
C LEU A 68 7.39 18.03 -22.25
N TYR A 69 7.09 17.64 -21.02
CA TYR A 69 7.89 16.66 -20.28
C TYR A 69 8.06 15.30 -20.98
N PRO A 70 7.02 14.72 -21.61
CA PRO A 70 7.19 13.48 -22.38
C PRO A 70 8.19 13.62 -23.56
N PHE A 71 8.19 14.76 -24.24
CA PHE A 71 9.12 15.03 -25.34
C PHE A 71 10.54 15.23 -24.84
N TYR A 72 10.71 15.89 -23.69
CA TYR A 72 12.00 15.99 -23.00
C TYR A 72 12.56 14.60 -22.69
N LEU A 73 11.76 13.73 -22.08
CA LEU A 73 12.17 12.35 -21.79
C LEU A 73 12.48 11.56 -23.06
N PHE A 74 11.67 11.70 -24.11
CA PHE A 74 11.94 11.05 -25.38
C PHE A 74 13.30 11.44 -25.96
N ASN A 75 13.63 12.75 -25.97
CA ASN A 75 14.92 13.22 -26.46
C ASN A 75 16.10 12.73 -25.60
N LEU A 76 15.91 12.62 -24.29
CA LEU A 76 16.91 12.11 -23.36
C LEU A 76 17.15 10.62 -23.59
N LEU A 77 16.08 9.82 -23.57
CA LEU A 77 16.13 8.37 -23.70
C LEU A 77 16.52 7.91 -25.13
N SER A 78 16.31 8.75 -26.15
CA SER A 78 16.76 8.43 -27.52
C SER A 78 18.28 8.46 -27.68
N LYS A 79 18.99 9.15 -26.78
CA LYS A 79 20.47 9.22 -26.78
C LYS A 79 21.08 7.97 -26.13
N ASN A 80 20.48 7.52 -25.05
CA ASN A 80 20.85 6.31 -24.33
C ASN A 80 19.59 5.46 -24.20
N LYS A 81 19.30 4.67 -25.24
CA LYS A 81 18.08 3.88 -25.36
C LYS A 81 18.10 2.79 -24.29
N PRO A 82 17.13 2.75 -23.35
CA PRO A 82 17.05 1.66 -22.38
C PRO A 82 16.50 0.39 -23.04
N ASP A 83 16.79 -0.75 -22.43
CA ASP A 83 16.26 -2.05 -22.88
C ASP A 83 14.76 -2.19 -22.61
N ILE A 84 14.25 -1.51 -21.59
CA ILE A 84 12.87 -1.62 -21.11
C ILE A 84 12.40 -0.33 -20.41
N ILE A 85 11.11 -0.02 -20.52
CA ILE A 85 10.47 1.02 -19.69
C ILE A 85 9.50 0.36 -18.71
N ILE A 86 9.67 0.65 -17.42
CA ILE A 86 8.74 0.29 -16.35
C ILE A 86 8.01 1.57 -15.92
N ALA A 87 6.70 1.63 -16.09
CA ALA A 87 5.89 2.75 -15.64
C ALA A 87 5.08 2.39 -14.40
N ALA A 88 5.11 3.28 -13.42
CA ALA A 88 4.41 3.14 -12.15
C ALA A 88 3.79 4.48 -11.71
N SER A 89 3.22 4.56 -10.55
CA SER A 89 2.73 5.73 -9.84
C SER A 89 1.29 6.13 -10.10
N ASP A 90 0.91 6.48 -11.34
CA ASP A 90 -0.46 6.94 -11.65
C ASP A 90 -0.80 6.82 -13.14
N ILE A 91 -2.05 7.16 -13.49
CA ILE A 91 -2.55 7.07 -14.87
C ILE A 91 -1.70 7.89 -15.87
N PRO A 92 -1.35 9.17 -15.61
CA PRO A 92 -0.51 9.95 -16.52
C PRO A 92 0.86 9.32 -16.79
N HIS A 93 1.54 8.79 -15.77
CA HIS A 93 2.86 8.16 -15.93
C HIS A 93 2.77 6.88 -16.76
N ILE A 94 1.72 6.08 -16.58
CA ILE A 94 1.52 4.86 -17.37
C ILE A 94 1.22 5.18 -18.83
N ILE A 95 0.38 6.18 -19.11
CA ILE A 95 0.11 6.64 -20.48
C ILE A 95 1.39 7.15 -21.14
N MET A 96 2.17 7.97 -20.43
CA MET A 96 3.45 8.50 -20.89
C MET A 96 4.46 7.40 -21.16
N GLY A 97 4.64 6.46 -20.24
CA GLY A 97 5.53 5.30 -20.39
C GLY A 97 5.18 4.45 -21.60
N SER A 98 3.89 4.18 -21.83
CA SER A 98 3.41 3.46 -23.02
C SER A 98 3.72 4.20 -24.32
N TRP A 99 3.58 5.54 -24.33
CA TRP A 99 3.91 6.36 -25.48
C TRP A 99 5.42 6.38 -25.76
N LEU A 100 6.26 6.53 -24.71
CA LEU A 100 7.72 6.50 -24.81
C LEU A 100 8.21 5.14 -25.33
N ALA A 101 7.75 4.04 -24.75
CA ALA A 101 8.13 2.70 -25.15
C ALA A 101 7.81 2.43 -26.63
N LYS A 102 6.61 2.86 -27.09
CA LYS A 102 6.23 2.78 -28.49
C LYS A 102 7.13 3.60 -29.41
N LYS A 103 7.51 4.83 -28.99
CA LYS A 103 8.35 5.73 -29.79
C LYS A 103 9.80 5.25 -29.90
N LEU A 104 10.29 4.64 -28.83
CA LEU A 104 11.64 4.09 -28.76
C LEU A 104 11.73 2.65 -29.30
N ASP A 105 10.59 2.03 -29.61
CA ASP A 105 10.50 0.63 -30.01
C ASP A 105 11.21 -0.31 -29.01
N ILE A 106 10.72 -0.28 -27.76
CA ILE A 106 11.23 -1.11 -26.66
C ILE A 106 10.08 -1.71 -25.85
N PRO A 107 10.32 -2.78 -25.10
CA PRO A 107 9.34 -3.40 -24.22
C PRO A 107 8.78 -2.42 -23.18
N PHE A 108 7.51 -2.60 -22.85
CA PHE A 108 6.79 -1.80 -21.86
C PHE A 108 6.25 -2.69 -20.75
N VAL A 109 6.54 -2.30 -19.52
CA VAL A 109 6.08 -2.94 -18.29
C VAL A 109 5.34 -1.94 -17.42
N VAL A 110 4.33 -2.42 -16.70
CA VAL A 110 3.53 -1.58 -15.78
C VAL A 110 3.58 -2.16 -14.38
N ASP A 111 3.73 -1.29 -13.38
CA ASP A 111 3.53 -1.61 -11.98
C ASP A 111 2.32 -0.86 -11.41
N LEU A 112 1.27 -1.62 -11.04
CA LEU A 112 0.05 -1.10 -10.44
C LEU A 112 0.08 -1.33 -8.93
N TYR A 113 0.52 -0.32 -8.18
CA TYR A 113 0.52 -0.43 -6.72
C TYR A 113 -0.87 -0.23 -6.10
N ASP A 114 -1.85 0.16 -6.90
CA ASP A 114 -3.25 0.30 -6.50
C ASP A 114 -4.19 0.25 -7.71
N ASN A 115 -5.51 0.16 -7.47
CA ASN A 115 -6.52 0.30 -8.51
C ASN A 115 -6.69 1.78 -8.87
N PHE A 116 -5.93 2.28 -9.84
CA PHE A 116 -5.95 3.69 -10.24
C PHE A 116 -7.29 4.15 -10.83
N GLU A 117 -8.14 3.22 -11.24
CA GLU A 117 -9.49 3.56 -11.69
C GLU A 117 -10.43 4.00 -10.55
N ALA A 118 -10.11 3.67 -9.30
CA ALA A 118 -10.84 4.14 -8.13
C ALA A 118 -10.55 5.61 -7.78
N TYR A 119 -9.51 6.22 -8.38
CA TYR A 119 -9.09 7.57 -8.04
C TYR A 119 -9.67 8.65 -8.97
N GLY A 120 -9.63 9.90 -8.49
CA GLY A 120 -10.18 11.06 -9.21
C GLY A 120 -9.61 11.28 -10.61
N GLN A 121 -8.38 10.86 -10.89
CA GLN A 121 -7.77 10.95 -12.22
C GLN A 121 -8.54 10.14 -13.28
N ALA A 122 -9.15 9.02 -12.90
CA ALA A 122 -9.96 8.21 -13.83
C ALA A 122 -11.26 8.91 -14.26
N LYS A 123 -11.71 9.94 -13.53
CA LYS A 123 -12.88 10.77 -13.87
C LYS A 123 -12.57 11.81 -14.95
N ILE A 124 -11.29 12.06 -15.25
CA ILE A 124 -10.91 12.99 -16.33
C ILE A 124 -11.31 12.36 -17.68
N PRO A 125 -11.99 13.12 -18.56
CA PRO A 125 -12.42 12.62 -19.87
C PRO A 125 -11.25 11.97 -20.63
N PHE A 126 -11.51 10.81 -21.23
CA PHE A 126 -10.57 9.99 -22.01
C PHE A 126 -9.42 9.33 -21.21
N PHE A 127 -9.09 9.73 -19.97
CA PHE A 127 -7.96 9.17 -19.22
C PHE A 127 -8.15 7.67 -18.98
N LYS A 128 -9.35 7.24 -18.58
CA LYS A 128 -9.63 5.80 -18.42
C LYS A 128 -9.40 5.01 -19.71
N LYS A 129 -9.86 5.51 -20.87
CA LYS A 129 -9.66 4.85 -22.17
C LYS A 129 -8.18 4.79 -22.57
N LEU A 130 -7.44 5.89 -22.34
CA LEU A 130 -6.00 5.96 -22.64
C LEU A 130 -5.21 5.02 -21.72
N PHE A 131 -5.58 4.96 -20.45
CA PHE A 131 -4.99 4.06 -19.48
C PHE A 131 -5.20 2.59 -19.87
N GLN A 132 -6.43 2.18 -20.17
CA GLN A 132 -6.75 0.82 -20.62
C GLN A 132 -5.98 0.47 -21.92
N LYS A 133 -5.87 1.44 -22.85
CA LYS A 133 -5.07 1.28 -24.06
C LYS A 133 -3.57 1.16 -23.75
N ALA A 134 -3.06 1.87 -22.77
CA ALA A 134 -1.68 1.74 -22.32
C ALA A 134 -1.42 0.36 -21.71
N LEU A 135 -2.29 -0.10 -20.80
CA LEU A 135 -2.21 -1.44 -20.22
C LEU A 135 -2.18 -2.54 -21.30
N SER A 136 -3.02 -2.45 -22.33
CA SER A 136 -3.07 -3.45 -23.42
C SER A 136 -1.78 -3.55 -24.24
N LYS A 137 -0.81 -2.64 -24.07
CA LYS A 137 0.50 -2.64 -24.75
C LYS A 137 1.61 -3.20 -23.86
N ALA A 138 1.33 -3.42 -22.59
CA ALA A 138 2.33 -3.97 -21.68
C ALA A 138 2.68 -5.42 -22.02
N LYS A 139 3.95 -5.76 -21.85
CA LYS A 139 4.45 -7.14 -21.90
C LYS A 139 4.30 -7.85 -20.57
N LEU A 140 4.31 -7.07 -19.48
CA LEU A 140 4.12 -7.52 -18.12
C LEU A 140 3.37 -6.44 -17.35
N ILE A 141 2.41 -6.85 -16.54
CA ILE A 141 1.78 -5.99 -15.52
C ILE A 141 1.98 -6.64 -14.17
N SER A 142 2.63 -5.93 -13.23
CA SER A 142 2.65 -6.31 -11.83
C SER A 142 1.58 -5.54 -11.07
N THR A 143 0.96 -6.18 -10.09
CA THR A 143 -0.07 -5.60 -9.25
C THR A 143 0.26 -5.84 -7.77
N THR A 144 -0.22 -4.97 -6.91
CA THR A 144 0.03 -5.07 -5.47
C THR A 144 -0.81 -6.15 -4.79
N SER A 145 -1.92 -6.57 -5.39
CA SER A 145 -2.84 -7.56 -4.83
C SER A 145 -3.21 -8.62 -5.87
N LYS A 146 -3.58 -9.79 -5.39
CA LYS A 146 -4.08 -10.87 -6.26
C LYS A 146 -5.44 -10.51 -6.86
N SER A 147 -6.30 -9.88 -6.09
CA SER A 147 -7.61 -9.40 -6.55
C SER A 147 -7.47 -8.42 -7.72
N LEU A 148 -6.48 -7.50 -7.67
CA LEU A 148 -6.17 -6.59 -8.76
C LEU A 148 -5.59 -7.33 -9.96
N ALA A 149 -4.69 -8.31 -9.75
CA ALA A 149 -4.16 -9.13 -10.84
C ALA A 149 -5.28 -9.86 -11.59
N ASP A 150 -6.21 -10.45 -10.86
CA ASP A 150 -7.34 -11.18 -11.45
C ASP A 150 -8.30 -10.23 -12.20
N LYS A 151 -8.52 -9.00 -11.69
CA LYS A 151 -9.25 -7.93 -12.43
C LYS A 151 -8.54 -7.62 -13.74
N ILE A 152 -7.24 -7.32 -13.70
CA ILE A 152 -6.46 -6.95 -14.89
C ILE A 152 -6.42 -8.09 -15.91
N LYS A 153 -6.27 -9.34 -15.49
CA LYS A 153 -6.33 -10.51 -16.40
C LYS A 153 -7.66 -10.59 -17.16
N ARG A 154 -8.78 -10.32 -16.47
CA ARG A 154 -10.11 -10.30 -17.12
C ARG A 154 -10.26 -9.14 -18.09
N GLU A 155 -9.78 -7.95 -17.73
CA GLU A 155 -9.95 -6.73 -18.54
C GLU A 155 -8.93 -6.63 -19.68
N GLN A 156 -7.75 -7.24 -19.52
CA GLN A 156 -6.63 -7.18 -20.44
C GLN A 156 -6.15 -8.61 -20.85
N PRO A 157 -7.01 -9.44 -21.45
CA PRO A 157 -6.68 -10.85 -21.73
C PRO A 157 -5.54 -11.03 -22.76
N LYS A 158 -5.14 -9.97 -23.45
CA LYS A 158 -4.05 -9.98 -24.44
C LYS A 158 -2.67 -9.65 -23.84
N VAL A 159 -2.61 -9.22 -22.58
CA VAL A 159 -1.33 -8.98 -21.91
C VAL A 159 -0.69 -10.33 -21.59
N PRO A 160 0.56 -10.59 -22.05
CA PRO A 160 1.17 -11.90 -21.94
C PRO A 160 1.36 -12.38 -20.50
N ASP A 161 1.72 -11.47 -19.60
CA ASP A 161 1.97 -11.80 -18.19
C ASP A 161 1.37 -10.74 -17.26
N VAL A 162 0.56 -11.19 -16.29
CA VAL A 162 0.01 -10.37 -15.21
C VAL A 162 0.26 -11.09 -13.89
N ILE A 163 1.09 -10.51 -13.06
CA ILE A 163 1.52 -11.10 -11.80
C ILE A 163 1.03 -10.30 -10.60
N SER A 164 0.82 -10.98 -9.48
CA SER A 164 0.66 -10.33 -8.19
C SER A 164 2.01 -10.31 -7.48
N MET A 165 2.47 -9.12 -7.13
CA MET A 165 3.65 -8.88 -6.33
C MET A 165 3.24 -7.97 -5.16
N PRO A 166 2.96 -8.54 -3.99
CA PRO A 166 2.50 -7.78 -2.83
C PRO A 166 3.54 -6.75 -2.39
N SER A 167 3.09 -5.67 -1.79
CA SER A 167 3.97 -4.77 -1.06
C SER A 167 4.54 -5.48 0.17
N VAL A 168 5.74 -5.11 0.54
CA VAL A 168 6.46 -5.73 1.65
C VAL A 168 6.54 -4.77 2.81
N ILE A 169 6.53 -5.30 4.01
CA ILE A 169 6.71 -4.53 5.23
C ILE A 169 8.18 -4.47 5.64
N ASN A 170 8.53 -3.46 6.42
CA ASN A 170 9.85 -3.39 7.03
C ASN A 170 9.88 -4.27 8.30
N LYS A 171 10.52 -5.44 8.21
CA LYS A 171 10.66 -6.39 9.32
C LYS A 171 11.58 -5.90 10.46
N GLU A 172 12.40 -4.90 10.23
CA GLU A 172 13.20 -4.30 11.31
C GLU A 172 12.31 -3.47 12.24
N ILE A 173 11.24 -2.87 11.69
CA ILE A 173 10.27 -2.07 12.44
C ILE A 173 9.13 -2.95 12.96
N PHE A 174 8.50 -3.75 12.08
CA PHE A 174 7.35 -4.60 12.44
C PHE A 174 7.81 -6.01 12.77
N LYS A 175 7.95 -6.27 14.04
CA LYS A 175 8.33 -7.55 14.63
C LYS A 175 7.73 -7.69 16.02
N PRO A 176 7.64 -8.90 16.58
CA PRO A 176 7.17 -9.11 17.94
C PRO A 176 8.08 -8.39 18.96
N LEU A 177 7.47 -7.61 19.83
CA LEU A 177 8.09 -6.91 20.97
C LEU A 177 7.38 -7.31 22.26
N ASP A 178 7.94 -6.94 23.40
CA ASP A 178 7.30 -7.14 24.70
C ASP A 178 6.06 -6.24 24.82
N LYS A 179 4.90 -6.86 25.04
CA LYS A 179 3.61 -6.19 25.11
C LYS A 179 3.55 -5.15 26.25
N ASN A 180 4.08 -5.50 27.42
CA ASN A 180 4.03 -4.60 28.57
C ASN A 180 4.94 -3.38 28.37
N GLN A 181 6.12 -3.57 27.78
CA GLN A 181 7.01 -2.46 27.43
C GLN A 181 6.35 -1.55 26.37
N ALA A 182 5.72 -2.11 25.35
CA ALA A 182 4.99 -1.36 24.34
C ALA A 182 3.83 -0.55 24.94
N ARG A 183 3.08 -1.13 25.87
CA ARG A 183 2.00 -0.44 26.61
C ARG A 183 2.54 0.69 27.48
N GLN A 184 3.62 0.46 28.24
CA GLN A 184 4.25 1.49 29.05
C GLN A 184 4.75 2.67 28.21
N LEU A 185 5.41 2.39 27.07
CA LEU A 185 5.91 3.41 26.15
C LEU A 185 4.78 4.31 25.64
N LEU A 186 3.63 3.72 25.32
CA LEU A 186 2.47 4.43 24.80
C LEU A 186 1.50 4.91 25.90
N LYS A 187 1.84 4.71 27.18
CA LYS A 187 1.00 5.05 28.35
C LYS A 187 -0.39 4.41 28.29
N LEU A 188 -0.45 3.15 27.85
CA LEU A 188 -1.67 2.37 27.75
C LEU A 188 -1.90 1.51 29.01
N PRO A 189 -3.16 1.13 29.33
CA PRO A 189 -3.47 0.21 30.41
C PRO A 189 -2.72 -1.12 30.27
N LEU A 190 -2.12 -1.61 31.37
CA LEU A 190 -1.36 -2.86 31.37
C LEU A 190 -2.25 -4.10 31.54
N ASP A 191 -3.36 -3.96 32.24
CA ASP A 191 -4.25 -5.02 32.72
C ASP A 191 -5.58 -5.13 31.96
N LYS A 192 -5.79 -4.31 30.92
CA LYS A 192 -7.04 -4.28 30.15
C LYS A 192 -6.87 -4.88 28.78
N PRO A 193 -7.91 -5.56 28.23
CA PRO A 193 -7.92 -5.93 26.82
C PRO A 193 -7.95 -4.68 25.92
N LEU A 194 -6.99 -4.57 25.01
CA LEU A 194 -6.85 -3.44 24.11
C LEU A 194 -7.16 -3.87 22.67
N VAL A 195 -8.13 -3.20 22.07
CA VAL A 195 -8.56 -3.42 20.69
C VAL A 195 -8.36 -2.14 19.91
N GLY A 196 -7.91 -2.21 18.67
CA GLY A 196 -7.71 -0.96 17.96
C GLY A 196 -7.18 -1.08 16.54
N THR A 197 -6.85 0.08 15.99
CA THR A 197 -6.29 0.21 14.64
C THR A 197 -5.41 1.44 14.53
N ALA A 198 -4.57 1.46 13.49
CA ALA A 198 -3.76 2.63 13.11
C ALA A 198 -3.95 3.01 11.64
N GLY A 199 -3.77 4.29 11.31
CA GLY A 199 -3.86 4.84 9.96
C GLY A 199 -5.03 5.79 9.77
N GLY A 200 -5.42 6.11 8.55
CA GLY A 200 -6.53 7.03 8.30
C GLY A 200 -7.84 6.55 8.90
N LEU A 201 -8.34 7.29 9.90
CA LEU A 201 -9.60 7.02 10.59
C LEU A 201 -10.73 7.72 9.84
N THR A 202 -11.04 7.25 8.65
CA THR A 202 -11.96 7.89 7.72
C THR A 202 -13.00 6.91 7.18
N ARG A 203 -14.16 7.41 6.77
CA ARG A 203 -15.21 6.59 6.14
C ARG A 203 -14.73 5.89 4.88
N MET A 204 -13.91 6.56 4.10
CA MET A 204 -13.28 5.96 2.91
C MET A 204 -12.42 4.73 3.22
N LYS A 205 -12.00 4.56 4.48
CA LYS A 205 -11.25 3.40 4.97
C LYS A 205 -12.11 2.41 5.73
N GLY A 206 -13.43 2.60 5.74
CA GLY A 206 -14.38 1.69 6.36
C GLY A 206 -14.43 1.76 7.90
N ILE A 207 -13.88 2.81 8.53
CA ILE A 207 -13.74 2.89 9.99
C ILE A 207 -15.10 2.84 10.72
N ASP A 208 -16.19 3.20 10.05
CA ASP A 208 -17.54 3.22 10.62
C ASP A 208 -17.93 1.83 11.18
N ASP A 209 -17.48 0.73 10.57
CA ASP A 209 -17.74 -0.62 11.06
C ASP A 209 -17.16 -0.82 12.47
N LEU A 210 -15.91 -0.40 12.69
CA LEU A 210 -15.29 -0.48 14.01
C LEU A 210 -16.00 0.42 15.02
N PHE A 211 -16.39 1.63 14.63
CA PHE A 211 -17.04 2.57 15.51
C PHE A 211 -18.44 2.08 15.94
N ASN A 212 -19.20 1.50 14.98
CA ASN A 212 -20.50 0.90 15.30
C ASN A 212 -20.36 -0.37 16.16
N ALA A 213 -19.38 -1.21 15.89
CA ALA A 213 -19.06 -2.37 16.74
C ALA A 213 -18.62 -1.93 18.16
N TRP A 214 -17.87 -0.81 18.25
CA TRP A 214 -17.49 -0.24 19.54
C TRP A 214 -18.70 0.20 20.39
N GLU A 215 -19.73 0.81 19.79
CA GLU A 215 -20.94 1.18 20.55
C GLU A 215 -21.68 -0.05 21.10
N ILE A 216 -21.53 -1.21 20.48
CA ILE A 216 -22.02 -2.49 21.03
C ILE A 216 -21.13 -2.97 22.16
N LEU A 217 -19.82 -3.07 21.94
CA LEU A 217 -18.83 -3.50 22.93
C LEU A 217 -18.86 -2.64 24.20
N LYS A 218 -19.03 -1.32 24.05
CA LYS A 218 -19.13 -0.37 25.16
C LYS A 218 -20.23 -0.72 26.14
N ARG A 219 -21.32 -1.35 25.68
CA ARG A 219 -22.46 -1.77 26.50
C ARG A 219 -22.34 -3.20 27.01
N GLU A 220 -21.71 -4.08 26.22
CA GLU A 220 -21.66 -5.51 26.52
C GLU A 220 -20.42 -5.95 27.32
N ASP A 221 -19.35 -5.14 27.31
CA ASP A 221 -18.09 -5.47 27.96
C ASP A 221 -17.43 -4.22 28.53
N GLU A 222 -17.32 -4.15 29.86
CA GLU A 222 -16.78 -3.00 30.57
C GLU A 222 -15.24 -3.00 30.64
N GLN A 223 -14.57 -4.08 30.24
CA GLN A 223 -13.11 -4.20 30.38
C GLN A 223 -12.35 -3.78 29.11
N ILE A 224 -12.94 -3.98 27.93
CA ILE A 224 -12.30 -3.69 26.65
C ILE A 224 -12.11 -2.18 26.49
N HIS A 225 -10.91 -1.79 26.04
CA HIS A 225 -10.56 -0.41 25.68
C HIS A 225 -10.28 -0.33 24.17
N LEU A 226 -10.76 0.74 23.54
CA LEU A 226 -10.51 1.06 22.15
C LEU A 226 -9.31 1.99 22.02
N VAL A 227 -8.29 1.60 21.24
CA VAL A 227 -7.10 2.40 20.99
C VAL A 227 -7.02 2.77 19.52
N LEU A 228 -6.94 4.04 19.22
CA LEU A 228 -6.94 4.58 17.86
C LEU A 228 -5.72 5.46 17.62
N ALA A 229 -5.10 5.35 16.45
CA ALA A 229 -4.00 6.21 16.04
C ALA A 229 -4.11 6.61 14.57
N GLY A 230 -3.83 7.88 14.27
CA GLY A 230 -3.78 8.37 12.89
C GLY A 230 -4.66 9.59 12.62
N PRO A 231 -4.64 10.12 11.39
CA PRO A 231 -5.43 11.29 11.03
C PRO A 231 -6.93 10.99 10.99
N THR A 232 -7.71 11.97 11.40
CA THR A 232 -9.18 11.96 11.41
C THR A 232 -9.73 12.95 10.38
N GLU A 233 -11.02 12.83 10.08
CA GLU A 233 -11.77 13.79 9.25
C GLU A 233 -12.90 14.41 10.07
N LEU A 234 -13.25 15.67 9.75
CA LEU A 234 -14.34 16.39 10.42
C LEU A 234 -15.68 15.63 10.37
N ASN A 235 -15.91 14.89 9.28
CA ASN A 235 -17.15 14.14 9.05
C ASN A 235 -17.14 12.73 9.67
N THR A 236 -16.06 12.36 10.37
CA THR A 236 -15.90 11.04 11.01
C THR A 236 -15.49 11.27 12.47
N PRO A 237 -16.42 11.68 13.35
CA PRO A 237 -16.12 11.91 14.75
C PRO A 237 -15.66 10.61 15.41
N LEU A 238 -14.62 10.71 16.23
CA LEU A 238 -14.15 9.58 17.01
C LEU A 238 -15.18 9.22 18.09
N PRO A 239 -15.30 7.92 18.43
CA PRO A 239 -16.02 7.51 19.62
C PRO A 239 -15.45 8.21 20.86
N SER A 240 -16.28 8.42 21.85
CA SER A 240 -15.91 9.10 23.10
C SER A 240 -16.19 8.22 24.33
N GLY A 241 -15.53 8.54 25.43
CA GLY A 241 -15.66 7.87 26.73
C GLY A 241 -14.31 7.46 27.31
N ASP A 242 -14.30 7.12 28.60
CA ASP A 242 -13.08 6.84 29.37
C ASP A 242 -12.26 5.66 28.87
N ARG A 243 -12.88 4.79 28.10
CA ARG A 243 -12.25 3.60 27.51
C ARG A 243 -11.83 3.78 26.05
N VAL A 244 -11.88 5.00 25.51
CA VAL A 244 -11.39 5.34 24.19
C VAL A 244 -10.10 6.14 24.31
N ILE A 245 -9.02 5.59 23.77
CA ILE A 245 -7.70 6.19 23.82
C ILE A 245 -7.31 6.58 22.38
N TYR A 246 -7.22 7.87 22.13
CA TYR A 246 -6.75 8.37 20.83
C TYR A 246 -5.33 8.91 20.97
N LEU A 247 -4.39 8.29 20.24
CA LEU A 247 -2.96 8.62 20.30
C LEU A 247 -2.56 9.74 19.32
N GLY A 248 -3.50 10.22 18.48
CA GLY A 248 -3.17 11.19 17.46
C GLY A 248 -2.30 10.60 16.33
N LEU A 249 -1.52 11.46 15.68
CA LEU A 249 -0.50 11.04 14.73
C LEU A 249 0.73 10.56 15.49
N ILE A 250 1.12 9.32 15.23
CA ILE A 250 2.32 8.69 15.81
C ILE A 250 3.34 8.34 14.74
N SER A 251 4.60 8.22 15.10
CA SER A 251 5.68 7.80 14.20
C SER A 251 5.49 6.36 13.74
N HIS A 252 6.12 5.98 12.63
CA HIS A 252 6.03 4.62 12.09
C HIS A 252 6.54 3.55 13.07
N GLU A 253 7.55 3.87 13.86
CA GLU A 253 8.05 3.02 14.95
C GLU A 253 6.99 2.86 16.06
N ASN A 254 6.31 3.94 16.43
CA ASN A 254 5.23 3.90 17.41
C ASN A 254 3.98 3.17 16.89
N VAL A 255 3.77 3.06 15.58
CA VAL A 255 2.74 2.15 15.02
C VAL A 255 3.08 0.70 15.32
N SER A 256 4.36 0.29 15.20
CA SER A 256 4.81 -1.04 15.61
C SER A 256 4.60 -1.28 17.11
N ASN A 257 4.96 -0.29 17.95
CA ASN A 257 4.70 -0.37 19.39
C ASN A 257 3.20 -0.52 19.67
N LEU A 258 2.34 0.22 18.96
CA LEU A 258 0.89 0.09 19.10
C LEU A 258 0.42 -1.32 18.76
N PHE A 259 0.86 -1.88 17.63
CA PHE A 259 0.46 -3.23 17.22
C PHE A 259 0.93 -4.31 18.22
N ASN A 260 2.09 -4.13 18.84
CA ASN A 260 2.55 -5.00 19.92
C ASN A 260 1.81 -4.79 21.25
N ALA A 261 1.24 -3.60 21.49
CA ALA A 261 0.49 -3.28 22.70
C ALA A 261 -0.95 -3.82 22.66
N LEU A 262 -1.55 -3.98 21.47
CA LEU A 262 -2.92 -4.44 21.30
C LEU A 262 -3.06 -5.96 21.56
N ASP A 263 -4.29 -6.38 21.89
CA ASP A 263 -4.72 -7.79 21.90
C ASP A 263 -5.40 -8.15 20.58
N VAL A 264 -6.13 -7.19 19.98
CA VAL A 264 -6.82 -7.37 18.70
C VAL A 264 -6.62 -6.15 17.82
N GLY A 265 -6.12 -6.36 16.62
CA GLY A 265 -6.10 -5.40 15.55
C GLY A 265 -7.34 -5.51 14.66
N VAL A 266 -8.00 -4.41 14.35
CA VAL A 266 -9.17 -4.40 13.47
C VAL A 266 -8.88 -3.66 12.18
N LEU A 267 -9.19 -4.31 11.07
CA LEU A 267 -9.01 -3.78 9.72
C LEU A 267 -10.36 -3.73 9.00
N CYS A 268 -10.95 -2.55 8.93
CA CYS A 268 -12.18 -2.32 8.20
C CYS A 268 -11.83 -1.92 6.76
N ILE A 269 -12.12 -2.79 5.79
CA ILE A 269 -11.94 -2.50 4.36
C ILE A 269 -13.33 -2.38 3.76
N PRO A 270 -13.68 -1.25 3.12
CA PRO A 270 -15.02 -1.05 2.54
C PRO A 270 -15.21 -1.93 1.31
N ASP A 271 -16.47 -2.30 1.03
CA ASP A 271 -16.85 -3.04 -0.17
C ASP A 271 -17.07 -2.08 -1.35
N ASP A 272 -16.00 -1.48 -1.84
CA ASP A 272 -15.98 -0.58 -2.99
C ASP A 272 -14.83 -0.89 -3.96
N GLU A 273 -14.72 -0.12 -5.03
CA GLU A 273 -13.65 -0.27 -6.04
C GLU A 273 -12.23 -0.07 -5.47
N PHE A 274 -12.07 0.64 -4.36
CA PHE A 274 -10.80 0.74 -3.67
C PHE A 274 -10.56 -0.50 -2.82
N GLY A 275 -11.47 -0.83 -1.93
CA GLY A 275 -11.30 -1.92 -0.95
C GLY A 275 -11.15 -3.30 -1.60
N ARG A 276 -11.93 -3.58 -2.65
CA ARG A 276 -11.91 -4.87 -3.38
C ARG A 276 -10.56 -5.21 -4.00
N TYR A 277 -9.73 -4.19 -4.30
CA TYR A 277 -8.47 -4.38 -5.04
C TYR A 277 -7.23 -3.84 -4.33
N CYS A 278 -7.38 -3.18 -3.18
CA CYS A 278 -6.25 -2.68 -2.42
C CYS A 278 -5.42 -3.82 -1.80
N PHE A 279 -4.13 -3.55 -1.58
CA PHE A 279 -3.29 -4.42 -0.78
C PHE A 279 -3.40 -4.05 0.70
N PRO A 280 -3.73 -4.99 1.59
CA PRO A 280 -3.93 -4.68 3.00
C PRO A 280 -2.59 -4.65 3.77
N GLN A 281 -1.74 -3.69 3.46
CA GLN A 281 -0.40 -3.58 4.07
C GLN A 281 -0.44 -3.61 5.60
N LYS A 282 -1.41 -2.92 6.22
CA LYS A 282 -1.58 -2.92 7.68
C LYS A 282 -1.85 -4.30 8.27
N ALA A 283 -2.55 -5.18 7.54
CA ALA A 283 -2.73 -6.55 8.00
C ALA A 283 -1.40 -7.26 8.16
N TYR A 284 -0.52 -7.11 7.17
CA TYR A 284 0.82 -7.70 7.23
C TYR A 284 1.68 -7.07 8.33
N GLU A 285 1.57 -5.77 8.56
CA GLU A 285 2.26 -5.08 9.66
C GLU A 285 1.78 -5.59 11.03
N MET A 286 0.46 -5.74 11.21
CA MET A 286 -0.13 -6.31 12.43
C MET A 286 0.28 -7.77 12.64
N LEU A 287 0.20 -8.59 11.60
CA LEU A 287 0.57 -10.01 11.64
C LEU A 287 2.06 -10.20 11.91
N ALA A 288 2.92 -9.31 11.41
CA ALA A 288 4.35 -9.34 11.72
C ALA A 288 4.68 -9.03 13.18
N CYS A 289 3.79 -8.34 13.87
CA CYS A 289 3.85 -8.12 15.30
C CYS A 289 3.16 -9.23 16.14
N ASP A 290 2.82 -10.36 15.53
CA ASP A 290 2.06 -11.46 16.17
C ASP A 290 0.67 -11.04 16.71
N LEU A 291 0.11 -9.95 16.19
CA LEU A 291 -1.19 -9.45 16.63
C LEU A 291 -2.33 -10.27 16.01
N SER A 292 -3.33 -10.61 16.82
CA SER A 292 -4.59 -11.18 16.32
C SER A 292 -5.35 -10.13 15.50
N VAL A 293 -5.62 -10.42 14.23
CA VAL A 293 -6.25 -9.47 13.29
C VAL A 293 -7.65 -9.93 12.95
N ILE A 294 -8.62 -9.01 13.03
CA ILE A 294 -9.96 -9.20 12.47
C ILE A 294 -10.13 -8.25 11.29
N SER A 295 -10.63 -8.76 10.17
CA SER A 295 -10.85 -7.94 8.98
C SER A 295 -12.19 -8.24 8.31
N SER A 296 -12.67 -7.27 7.51
CA SER A 296 -13.79 -7.51 6.60
C SER A 296 -13.44 -8.55 5.53
N THR A 297 -14.46 -9.28 5.02
CA THR A 297 -14.36 -10.28 3.95
C THR A 297 -14.18 -9.64 2.57
N ILE A 298 -13.24 -8.69 2.44
CA ILE A 298 -13.03 -7.92 1.21
C ILE A 298 -11.64 -8.14 0.63
N GLY A 299 -11.57 -8.28 -0.69
CA GLY A 299 -10.33 -8.32 -1.45
C GLY A 299 -9.38 -9.42 -0.98
N ASP A 300 -8.10 -9.09 -0.92
CA ASP A 300 -7.05 -10.05 -0.54
C ASP A 300 -7.12 -10.50 0.93
N MET A 301 -7.89 -9.83 1.80
CA MET A 301 -8.09 -10.32 3.18
C MET A 301 -8.84 -11.65 3.21
N THR A 302 -9.82 -11.83 2.32
CA THR A 302 -10.51 -13.11 2.17
C THR A 302 -9.56 -14.26 1.82
N LEU A 303 -8.55 -13.98 0.99
CA LEU A 303 -7.52 -14.96 0.62
C LEU A 303 -6.51 -15.20 1.76
N LEU A 304 -6.11 -14.13 2.42
CA LEU A 304 -5.11 -14.15 3.50
C LEU A 304 -5.60 -14.92 4.73
N LEU A 305 -6.87 -14.77 5.06
CA LEU A 305 -7.49 -15.35 6.26
C LEU A 305 -8.47 -16.49 5.96
N ASN A 306 -8.45 -17.09 4.76
CA ASN A 306 -9.39 -18.14 4.34
C ASN A 306 -9.43 -19.38 5.24
N TYR A 307 -8.32 -19.69 5.92
CA TYR A 307 -8.23 -20.80 6.88
C TYR A 307 -8.62 -20.41 8.31
N SER A 308 -9.02 -19.17 8.53
CA SER A 308 -9.36 -18.63 9.86
C SER A 308 -10.61 -17.74 9.78
N PRO A 309 -11.78 -18.32 9.44
CA PRO A 309 -13.00 -17.54 9.22
C PRO A 309 -13.49 -16.81 10.47
N GLU A 310 -13.04 -17.21 11.66
CA GLU A 310 -13.30 -16.50 12.91
C GLU A 310 -12.64 -15.13 12.97
N HIS A 311 -11.70 -14.85 12.06
CA HIS A 311 -11.01 -13.56 11.90
C HIS A 311 -11.60 -12.69 10.77
N LEU A 312 -12.65 -13.16 10.10
CA LEU A 312 -13.32 -12.43 9.03
C LEU A 312 -14.75 -12.05 9.44
N TYR A 313 -15.19 -10.85 9.08
CA TYR A 313 -16.58 -10.39 9.28
C TYR A 313 -17.13 -9.79 7.99
N GLU A 314 -18.45 -9.86 7.79
CA GLU A 314 -19.12 -9.21 6.65
C GLU A 314 -19.25 -7.71 6.90
N VAL A 315 -18.98 -6.89 5.87
CA VAL A 315 -19.12 -5.42 5.95
C VAL A 315 -20.52 -5.05 6.39
N GLY A 316 -20.64 -4.23 7.43
CA GLY A 316 -21.91 -3.83 8.03
C GLY A 316 -22.46 -4.80 9.10
N ASP A 317 -21.84 -5.95 9.31
CA ASP A 317 -22.19 -6.85 10.44
C ASP A 317 -21.46 -6.40 11.72
N PHE A 318 -21.94 -5.31 12.31
CA PHE A 318 -21.33 -4.70 13.50
C PHE A 318 -21.43 -5.62 14.73
N GLN A 319 -22.54 -6.37 14.87
CA GLN A 319 -22.70 -7.32 15.97
C GLN A 319 -21.75 -8.51 15.82
N GLY A 320 -21.62 -9.06 14.61
CA GLY A 320 -20.65 -10.12 14.33
C GLY A 320 -19.21 -9.66 14.57
N LEU A 321 -18.87 -8.44 14.17
CA LEU A 321 -17.58 -7.84 14.45
C LEU A 321 -17.33 -7.69 15.95
N ALA A 322 -18.30 -7.15 16.71
CA ALA A 322 -18.19 -7.01 18.17
C ALA A 322 -17.99 -8.36 18.86
N ASN A 323 -18.74 -9.38 18.48
CA ASN A 323 -18.62 -10.74 19.02
C ASN A 323 -17.23 -11.35 18.76
N LYS A 324 -16.70 -11.16 17.54
CA LYS A 324 -15.35 -11.64 17.16
C LYS A 324 -14.27 -10.89 17.94
N ILE A 325 -14.38 -9.58 18.05
CA ILE A 325 -13.46 -8.76 18.86
C ILE A 325 -13.44 -9.28 20.31
N LYS A 326 -14.60 -9.41 20.94
CA LYS A 326 -14.72 -9.91 22.32
C LYS A 326 -14.06 -11.27 22.48
N LYS A 327 -14.35 -12.20 21.57
CA LYS A 327 -13.74 -13.56 21.60
C LYS A 327 -12.22 -13.49 21.52
N GLN A 328 -11.67 -12.71 20.58
CA GLN A 328 -10.23 -12.64 20.37
C GLN A 328 -9.49 -11.84 21.45
N ALA A 329 -10.14 -10.85 22.07
CA ALA A 329 -9.56 -10.05 23.14
C ALA A 329 -9.21 -10.88 24.38
N TYR A 330 -9.98 -11.91 24.66
CA TYR A 330 -9.75 -12.80 25.82
C TYR A 330 -9.10 -14.13 25.46
N LYS A 331 -9.18 -14.55 24.20
CA LYS A 331 -8.61 -15.81 23.72
C LYS A 331 -7.98 -15.60 22.34
N SER A 332 -6.91 -14.81 22.35
CA SER A 332 -6.16 -14.48 21.13
C SER A 332 -5.61 -15.75 20.45
N HIS A 333 -5.83 -15.84 19.15
CA HIS A 333 -5.18 -16.83 18.30
C HIS A 333 -4.16 -16.12 17.40
N LYS A 334 -2.92 -16.56 17.47
CA LYS A 334 -1.87 -16.09 16.55
C LYS A 334 -2.10 -16.68 15.18
N LEU A 335 -2.06 -15.82 14.18
CA LEU A 335 -2.15 -16.22 12.78
C LEU A 335 -0.75 -16.35 12.21
N SER A 336 -0.42 -17.51 11.65
CA SER A 336 0.84 -17.69 10.95
C SER A 336 0.66 -17.42 9.47
N VAL A 337 1.16 -16.28 8.99
CA VAL A 337 1.12 -15.90 7.59
C VAL A 337 2.54 -15.64 7.10
N PRO A 338 2.94 -16.18 5.92
CA PRO A 338 4.25 -15.90 5.36
C PRO A 338 4.40 -14.41 5.06
N ILE A 339 5.38 -13.77 5.70
CA ILE A 339 5.70 -12.38 5.45
C ILE A 339 6.96 -12.34 4.58
N LEU A 340 6.79 -11.85 3.35
CA LEU A 340 7.89 -11.73 2.39
C LEU A 340 8.81 -10.56 2.76
N ASP A 341 10.04 -10.63 2.32
CA ASP A 341 10.92 -9.48 2.15
C ASP A 341 10.95 -9.02 0.68
N TRP A 342 11.51 -7.84 0.41
CA TRP A 342 11.54 -7.30 -0.95
C TRP A 342 12.29 -8.19 -1.93
N ARG A 343 13.37 -8.83 -1.51
CA ARG A 343 14.16 -9.73 -2.36
C ARG A 343 13.32 -10.92 -2.83
N ASN A 344 12.57 -11.53 -1.90
CA ASN A 344 11.69 -12.66 -2.22
C ASN A 344 10.47 -12.20 -3.04
N ALA A 345 9.89 -11.04 -2.74
CA ALA A 345 8.77 -10.49 -3.50
C ALA A 345 9.14 -10.23 -4.97
N LEU A 346 10.38 -9.79 -5.25
CA LEU A 346 10.82 -9.50 -6.61
C LEU A 346 11.23 -10.74 -7.42
N ILE A 347 11.34 -11.93 -6.85
CA ILE A 347 11.78 -13.13 -7.60
C ILE A 347 10.92 -13.34 -8.83
N ILE A 348 9.59 -13.36 -8.68
CA ILE A 348 8.65 -13.61 -9.78
C ILE A 348 8.73 -12.47 -10.81
N PHE A 349 8.78 -11.22 -10.32
CA PHE A 349 8.89 -10.05 -11.20
C PHE A 349 10.18 -10.09 -12.03
N ASN A 350 11.32 -10.37 -11.41
CA ASN A 350 12.60 -10.49 -12.08
C ASN A 350 12.63 -11.64 -13.10
N GLN A 351 12.02 -12.79 -12.75
CA GLN A 351 11.89 -13.91 -13.71
C GLN A 351 11.05 -13.54 -14.93
N SER A 352 9.98 -12.77 -14.74
CA SER A 352 9.15 -12.26 -15.84
C SER A 352 9.88 -11.19 -16.67
N LEU A 353 10.66 -10.30 -16.04
CA LEU A 353 11.49 -9.33 -16.75
C LEU A 353 12.53 -10.00 -17.66
N LYS A 354 13.24 -11.00 -17.16
CA LYS A 354 14.26 -11.76 -17.93
C LYS A 354 13.72 -12.47 -19.19
N LYS A 355 12.41 -12.66 -19.29
CA LYS A 355 11.77 -13.21 -20.50
C LYS A 355 11.47 -12.14 -21.55
N ILE A 356 11.55 -10.87 -21.16
CA ILE A 356 11.15 -9.73 -21.98
C ILE A 356 12.38 -9.02 -22.56
N ILE A 357 13.45 -8.95 -21.77
CA ILE A 357 14.78 -8.45 -22.17
C ILE A 357 15.56 -9.60 -22.81
#